data_52e42191482cf18298e2fccab70f7923
#
_entry.id   52e42191482cf18298e2fccab70f7923
#
_cell.length_a   1.000
_cell.length_b   1.000
_cell.length_c   1.000
_cell.angle_alpha   90.00
_cell.angle_beta   90.00
_cell.angle_gamma   90.00
#
_symmetry.space_group_name_H-M   'P 1'
#
loop_
_entity.id
_entity.type
_entity.pdbx_description
1 polymer ?
#
loop_
_entity_poly.entity_id
_entity_poly.type
_entity_poly.pdbx_seq_one_letter_code
_entity_poly.pdbx_strand_id
1 'polypeptide(L)'
;MSLISNSGHDENGKYSGGKAGDQTGTEWALIPWYNRPWKCVLRHPDAKVRAKLAELGIKAAKNDLVGYDQGQRGTYWEHLKASNYDPSQITIACEADCSAGVIANIKAAGYLLGIDALKNINATYTGNLRSGAKAAGFQVLTESKYLTGPDYLLAGDILLNDSHHTATNVQDGS
;
A
#
# COMPACT_ATOMS: atom_id res chain seq x y z
N MET A 1 -13.70 7.97 -11.85
CA MET A 1 -13.57 7.97 -10.36
C MET A 1 -12.23 7.34 -10.01
N SER A 2 -11.43 8.03 -9.22
CA SER A 2 -10.14 7.48 -8.79
C SER A 2 -10.31 6.56 -7.60
N LEU A 3 -9.67 5.37 -7.68
CA LEU A 3 -9.68 4.37 -6.61
C LEU A 3 -8.33 4.33 -5.92
N ILE A 4 -8.37 4.01 -4.63
CA ILE A 4 -7.18 3.71 -3.84
C ILE A 4 -7.29 2.31 -3.26
N SER A 5 -6.16 1.64 -3.12
CA SER A 5 -6.03 0.37 -2.39
C SER A 5 -5.73 0.73 -0.94
N ASN A 6 -6.67 0.42 -0.06
CA ASN A 6 -6.70 0.93 1.31
C ASN A 6 -6.80 -0.21 2.33
N SER A 7 -5.72 -0.43 3.07
CA SER A 7 -5.68 -1.33 4.21
C SER A 7 -6.03 -0.50 5.45
N GLY A 8 -7.28 -0.53 5.90
CA GLY A 8 -7.83 0.47 6.79
C GLY A 8 -8.19 0.06 8.21
N HIS A 9 -8.78 -1.13 8.40
CA HIS A 9 -9.27 -1.59 9.70
C HIS A 9 -9.53 -3.10 9.67
N ASP A 10 -9.66 -3.74 10.83
CA ASP A 10 -10.01 -5.16 10.94
C ASP A 10 -11.51 -5.41 10.65
N GLU A 11 -11.94 -6.67 10.79
CA GLU A 11 -13.34 -7.07 10.53
C GLU A 11 -14.34 -6.40 11.48
N ASN A 12 -13.87 -5.82 12.57
CA ASN A 12 -14.70 -5.11 13.56
C ASN A 12 -14.56 -3.59 13.45
N GLY A 13 -13.88 -3.07 12.45
CA GLY A 13 -13.62 -1.64 12.28
C GLY A 13 -12.56 -1.09 13.22
N LYS A 14 -11.71 -1.93 13.80
CA LYS A 14 -10.65 -1.56 14.75
C LYS A 14 -9.27 -1.70 14.11
N TYR A 15 -8.23 -1.35 14.86
CA TYR A 15 -6.85 -1.39 14.35
C TYR A 15 -6.05 -2.59 14.86
N SER A 16 -6.56 -3.34 15.83
CA SER A 16 -5.90 -4.53 16.32
C SER A 16 -6.88 -5.47 17.03
N GLY A 17 -6.49 -6.74 17.18
CA GLY A 17 -7.28 -7.75 17.86
C GLY A 17 -8.24 -8.52 16.95
N GLY A 18 -8.16 -8.33 15.65
CA GLY A 18 -8.94 -9.10 14.68
C GLY A 18 -8.35 -10.47 14.41
N LYS A 19 -8.99 -11.21 13.53
CA LYS A 19 -8.53 -12.50 13.05
C LYS A 19 -7.97 -12.37 11.65
N ALA A 20 -6.99 -13.19 11.29
CA ALA A 20 -6.44 -13.21 9.95
C ALA A 20 -7.54 -13.53 8.92
N GLY A 21 -7.44 -12.88 7.77
CA GLY A 21 -8.42 -12.98 6.69
C GLY A 21 -9.41 -11.82 6.70
N ASP A 22 -9.90 -11.50 5.52
CA ASP A 22 -10.90 -10.44 5.33
C ASP A 22 -12.27 -11.07 5.19
N GLN A 23 -13.05 -11.08 6.25
CA GLN A 23 -14.37 -11.70 6.26
C GLN A 23 -15.46 -10.77 5.75
N THR A 24 -15.19 -9.47 5.65
CA THR A 24 -16.19 -8.47 5.27
C THR A 24 -15.98 -7.87 3.88
N GLY A 25 -14.79 -8.07 3.29
CA GLY A 25 -14.41 -7.43 2.04
C GLY A 25 -14.07 -5.95 2.22
N THR A 26 -13.87 -5.48 3.46
CA THR A 26 -13.66 -4.05 3.76
C THR A 26 -12.34 -3.74 4.46
N GLU A 27 -11.66 -4.75 4.98
CA GLU A 27 -10.42 -4.55 5.74
C GLU A 27 -9.31 -3.98 4.85
N TRP A 28 -9.07 -4.60 3.73
CA TRP A 28 -8.21 -4.08 2.67
C TRP A 28 -9.06 -4.04 1.40
N ALA A 29 -9.44 -2.85 0.97
CA ALA A 29 -10.43 -2.69 -0.09
C ALA A 29 -9.99 -1.63 -1.11
N LEU A 30 -10.57 -1.74 -2.31
CA LEU A 30 -10.52 -0.67 -3.29
C LEU A 30 -11.67 0.29 -2.98
N ILE A 31 -11.32 1.53 -2.65
CA ILE A 31 -12.30 2.55 -2.27
C ILE A 31 -12.05 3.84 -3.07
N PRO A 32 -13.06 4.72 -3.23
CA PRO A 32 -12.83 6.01 -3.84
C PRO A 32 -11.80 6.83 -3.05
N TRP A 33 -11.04 7.66 -3.78
CA TRP A 33 -10.15 8.61 -3.12
C TRP A 33 -10.94 9.44 -2.09
N TYR A 34 -10.32 9.67 -0.91
CA TYR A 34 -10.88 10.52 0.12
C TYR A 34 -9.78 11.34 0.78
N ASN A 35 -10.15 12.43 1.45
CA ASN A 35 -9.19 13.29 2.13
C ASN A 35 -8.92 12.77 3.56
N ARG A 36 -7.62 12.46 3.85
CA ARG A 36 -7.22 11.90 5.14
C ARG A 36 -6.17 12.70 5.90
N PRO A 37 -6.12 13.94 5.99
CA PRO A 37 -5.50 14.92 5.10
C PRO A 37 -4.09 14.47 4.70
N TRP A 38 -3.88 14.24 3.45
CA TRP A 38 -2.60 13.76 2.93
C TRP A 38 -1.54 14.84 3.06
N LYS A 39 -0.30 14.44 3.43
CA LYS A 39 0.84 15.35 3.63
C LYS A 39 1.83 15.32 2.48
N CYS A 40 1.91 14.19 1.77
CA CYS A 40 2.69 14.07 0.55
C CYS A 40 2.19 12.91 -0.30
N VAL A 41 2.65 12.90 -1.54
CA VAL A 41 2.49 11.77 -2.46
C VAL A 41 3.89 11.29 -2.81
N LEU A 42 4.12 9.99 -2.71
CA LEU A 42 5.37 9.35 -3.09
C LEU A 42 5.19 8.78 -4.48
N ARG A 43 5.93 9.30 -5.44
CA ARG A 43 5.84 8.87 -6.85
C ARG A 43 7.16 8.33 -7.32
N HIS A 44 7.18 7.08 -7.73
CA HIS A 44 8.38 6.53 -8.36
C HIS A 44 8.50 7.06 -9.79
N PRO A 45 9.69 7.47 -10.25
CA PRO A 45 9.86 8.02 -11.61
C PRO A 45 9.71 6.98 -12.72
N ASP A 46 9.91 5.69 -12.42
CA ASP A 46 9.79 4.61 -13.40
C ASP A 46 8.33 4.16 -13.52
N ALA A 47 7.77 4.28 -14.73
CA ALA A 47 6.40 3.88 -15.01
C ALA A 47 6.14 2.40 -14.75
N LYS A 48 7.15 1.53 -14.92
CA LYS A 48 7.03 0.09 -14.65
C LYS A 48 6.85 -0.16 -13.15
N VAL A 49 7.55 0.60 -12.30
CA VAL A 49 7.38 0.51 -10.85
C VAL A 49 5.99 0.97 -10.45
N ARG A 50 5.55 2.11 -10.97
CA ARG A 50 4.19 2.62 -10.67
C ARG A 50 3.12 1.60 -11.07
N ALA A 51 3.21 1.04 -12.27
CA ALA A 51 2.25 0.04 -12.74
C ALA A 51 2.25 -1.20 -11.84
N LYS A 52 3.43 -1.65 -11.40
CA LYS A 52 3.54 -2.81 -10.51
C LYS A 52 2.93 -2.53 -9.14
N LEU A 53 3.18 -1.35 -8.57
CA LEU A 53 2.59 -0.98 -7.27
C LEU A 53 1.06 -0.92 -7.34
N ALA A 54 0.50 -0.37 -8.41
CA ALA A 54 -0.95 -0.36 -8.60
C ALA A 54 -1.50 -1.79 -8.73
N GLU A 55 -0.85 -2.65 -9.51
CA GLU A 55 -1.24 -4.05 -9.67
C GLU A 55 -1.23 -4.80 -8.33
N LEU A 56 -0.16 -4.66 -7.56
CA LEU A 56 -0.03 -5.32 -6.26
C LEU A 56 -1.10 -4.83 -5.28
N GLY A 57 -1.37 -3.53 -5.26
CA GLY A 57 -2.42 -2.96 -4.41
C GLY A 57 -3.80 -3.48 -4.77
N ILE A 58 -4.11 -3.60 -6.06
CA ILE A 58 -5.38 -4.14 -6.53
C ILE A 58 -5.52 -5.62 -6.14
N LYS A 59 -4.50 -6.43 -6.38
CA LYS A 59 -4.51 -7.85 -6.07
C LYS A 59 -4.66 -8.12 -4.58
N ALA A 60 -3.94 -7.36 -3.75
CA ALA A 60 -4.07 -7.50 -2.29
C ALA A 60 -5.49 -7.17 -1.82
N ALA A 61 -6.05 -6.08 -2.31
CA ALA A 61 -7.40 -5.66 -1.93
C ALA A 61 -8.48 -6.66 -2.38
N LYS A 62 -8.24 -7.41 -3.45
CA LYS A 62 -9.19 -8.40 -3.98
C LYS A 62 -9.07 -9.77 -3.35
N ASN A 63 -8.02 -10.05 -2.56
CA ASN A 63 -7.85 -11.35 -1.92
C ASN A 63 -8.40 -11.29 -0.49
N ASP A 64 -9.54 -11.94 -0.25
CA ASP A 64 -10.23 -11.94 1.04
C ASP A 64 -9.44 -12.63 2.17
N LEU A 65 -8.36 -13.31 1.86
CA LEU A 65 -7.46 -13.88 2.87
C LEU A 65 -6.50 -12.84 3.44
N VAL A 66 -6.40 -11.67 2.82
CA VAL A 66 -5.53 -10.58 3.26
C VAL A 66 -6.36 -9.56 4.04
N GLY A 67 -6.23 -9.58 5.35
CA GLY A 67 -6.97 -8.71 6.24
C GLY A 67 -6.10 -7.66 6.93
N TYR A 68 -6.61 -7.10 8.01
CA TYR A 68 -5.98 -6.02 8.75
C TYR A 68 -5.88 -6.34 10.24
N ASP A 69 -4.68 -6.28 10.79
CA ASP A 69 -4.43 -6.28 12.23
C ASP A 69 -3.03 -5.75 12.50
N GLN A 70 -2.93 -4.68 13.28
CA GLN A 70 -1.63 -4.12 13.66
C GLN A 70 -0.79 -5.11 14.48
N GLY A 71 -1.42 -5.99 15.24
CA GLY A 71 -0.71 -7.00 16.04
C GLY A 71 -0.06 -8.11 15.20
N GLN A 72 -0.53 -8.33 13.98
CA GLN A 72 -0.03 -9.36 13.06
C GLN A 72 0.43 -8.76 11.73
N ARG A 73 0.81 -7.53 11.71
CA ARG A 73 1.06 -6.72 10.52
C ARG A 73 2.11 -7.27 9.56
N GLY A 74 3.02 -8.10 10.04
CA GLY A 74 4.10 -8.68 9.23
C GLY A 74 3.72 -9.97 8.51
N THR A 75 2.59 -10.57 8.81
CA THR A 75 2.22 -11.88 8.23
C THR A 75 1.92 -11.78 6.74
N TYR A 76 1.37 -10.69 6.27
CA TYR A 76 1.17 -10.47 4.85
C TYR A 76 2.49 -10.58 4.07
N TRP A 77 3.55 -9.90 4.52
CA TRP A 77 4.85 -9.98 3.85
C TRP A 77 5.39 -11.41 3.79
N GLU A 78 5.25 -12.16 4.90
CA GLU A 78 5.72 -13.56 4.94
C GLU A 78 5.02 -14.43 3.90
N HIS A 79 3.70 -14.31 3.78
CA HIS A 79 2.94 -15.09 2.80
C HIS A 79 3.09 -14.55 1.37
N LEU A 80 3.32 -13.25 1.21
CA LEU A 80 3.62 -12.66 -0.09
C LEU A 80 4.93 -13.21 -0.66
N LYS A 81 5.97 -13.29 0.16
CA LYS A 81 7.24 -13.92 -0.24
C LYS A 81 7.04 -15.37 -0.66
N ALA A 82 6.28 -16.13 0.11
CA ALA A 82 6.01 -17.54 -0.16
C ALA A 82 5.14 -17.73 -1.41
N SER A 83 4.48 -16.69 -1.90
CA SER A 83 3.57 -16.72 -3.06
C SER A 83 4.21 -16.06 -4.30
N ASN A 84 5.52 -16.04 -4.39
CA ASN A 84 6.28 -15.44 -5.50
C ASN A 84 5.94 -13.95 -5.70
N TYR A 85 5.68 -13.24 -4.61
CA TYR A 85 5.37 -11.81 -4.60
C TYR A 85 4.08 -11.44 -5.35
N ASP A 86 3.16 -12.41 -5.47
CA ASP A 86 1.86 -12.21 -6.12
C ASP A 86 0.74 -12.34 -5.07
N PRO A 87 0.08 -11.24 -4.68
CA PRO A 87 -0.97 -11.32 -3.65
C PRO A 87 -2.15 -12.21 -4.04
N SER A 88 -2.42 -12.39 -5.33
CA SER A 88 -3.51 -13.26 -5.80
C SER A 88 -3.23 -14.75 -5.56
N GLN A 89 -1.97 -15.11 -5.31
CA GLN A 89 -1.54 -16.49 -5.06
C GLN A 89 -1.48 -16.85 -3.57
N ILE A 90 -1.77 -15.91 -2.68
CA ILE A 90 -1.81 -16.18 -1.25
C ILE A 90 -3.01 -17.07 -0.93
N THR A 91 -2.75 -18.21 -0.30
CA THR A 91 -3.78 -19.21 0.05
C THR A 91 -3.94 -19.37 1.57
N ILE A 92 -3.15 -18.68 2.36
CA ILE A 92 -3.18 -18.72 3.82
C ILE A 92 -3.58 -17.36 4.34
N ALA A 93 -4.55 -17.30 5.23
CA ALA A 93 -5.02 -16.06 5.82
C ALA A 93 -3.85 -15.30 6.50
N CYS A 94 -3.73 -14.03 6.23
CA CYS A 94 -2.66 -13.18 6.76
C CYS A 94 -3.14 -11.74 6.91
N GLU A 95 -2.33 -10.92 7.55
CA GLU A 95 -2.72 -9.55 7.87
C GLU A 95 -1.58 -8.56 7.67
N ALA A 96 -1.97 -7.32 7.41
CA ALA A 96 -1.10 -6.16 7.38
C ALA A 96 -1.80 -5.00 8.08
N ASP A 97 -1.10 -3.92 8.32
CA ASP A 97 -1.73 -2.61 8.51
C ASP A 97 -1.42 -1.73 7.29
N CYS A 98 -1.81 -0.47 7.34
CA CYS A 98 -1.67 0.40 6.18
C CYS A 98 -0.22 0.49 5.68
N SER A 99 0.73 0.79 6.56
CA SER A 99 2.14 0.94 6.18
C SER A 99 2.81 -0.40 5.89
N ALA A 100 2.51 -1.45 6.66
CA ALA A 100 3.07 -2.77 6.40
C ALA A 100 2.67 -3.29 5.02
N GLY A 101 1.42 -3.07 4.62
CA GLY A 101 0.93 -3.46 3.30
C GLY A 101 1.61 -2.70 2.17
N VAL A 102 1.71 -1.38 2.29
CA VAL A 102 2.39 -0.55 1.29
C VAL A 102 3.86 -0.91 1.18
N ILE A 103 4.56 -1.05 2.31
CA ILE A 103 5.98 -1.39 2.33
C ILE A 103 6.23 -2.78 1.74
N ALA A 104 5.39 -3.77 2.10
CA ALA A 104 5.48 -5.11 1.53
C ALA A 104 5.34 -5.09 0.01
N ASN A 105 4.41 -4.32 -0.51
CA ASN A 105 4.20 -4.20 -1.95
C ASN A 105 5.37 -3.49 -2.64
N ILE A 106 5.99 -2.49 -2.01
CA ILE A 106 7.20 -1.85 -2.54
C ILE A 106 8.33 -2.88 -2.66
N LYS A 107 8.56 -3.66 -1.61
CA LYS A 107 9.57 -4.73 -1.63
C LYS A 107 9.27 -5.76 -2.70
N ALA A 108 8.02 -6.20 -2.81
CA ALA A 108 7.59 -7.16 -3.82
C ALA A 108 7.85 -6.64 -5.24
N ALA A 109 7.54 -5.37 -5.51
CA ALA A 109 7.86 -4.73 -6.78
C ALA A 109 9.37 -4.78 -7.06
N GLY A 110 10.19 -4.58 -6.03
CA GLY A 110 11.65 -4.70 -6.14
C GLY A 110 12.10 -6.08 -6.58
N TYR A 111 11.52 -7.13 -5.98
CA TYR A 111 11.85 -8.51 -6.36
C TYR A 111 11.33 -8.85 -7.76
N LEU A 112 10.14 -8.42 -8.11
CA LEU A 112 9.53 -8.72 -9.41
C LEU A 112 10.24 -7.99 -10.56
N LEU A 113 10.77 -6.80 -10.32
CA LEU A 113 11.41 -5.96 -11.34
C LEU A 113 12.93 -5.96 -11.26
N GLY A 114 13.52 -6.61 -10.24
CA GLY A 114 14.97 -6.66 -10.08
C GLY A 114 15.58 -5.32 -9.63
N ILE A 115 14.92 -4.58 -8.74
CA ILE A 115 15.38 -3.26 -8.28
C ILE A 115 15.77 -3.35 -6.80
N ASP A 116 17.07 -3.36 -6.52
CA ASP A 116 17.60 -3.55 -5.17
C ASP A 116 17.18 -2.44 -4.20
N ALA A 117 17.10 -1.20 -4.66
CA ALA A 117 16.68 -0.08 -3.80
C ALA A 117 15.28 -0.29 -3.23
N LEU A 118 14.37 -0.92 -4.00
CA LEU A 118 13.02 -1.24 -3.53
C LEU A 118 13.00 -2.46 -2.62
N LYS A 119 13.78 -3.51 -2.96
CA LYS A 119 13.91 -4.70 -2.10
C LYS A 119 14.35 -4.34 -0.69
N ASN A 120 15.23 -3.36 -0.57
CA ASN A 120 15.92 -2.98 0.66
C ASN A 120 15.40 -1.66 1.25
N ILE A 121 14.20 -1.23 0.89
CA ILE A 121 13.65 0.01 1.41
C ILE A 121 13.71 0.05 2.93
N ASN A 122 14.26 1.13 3.48
CA ASN A 122 14.40 1.31 4.92
C ASN A 122 13.18 2.05 5.48
N ALA A 123 12.09 1.33 5.62
CA ALA A 123 10.85 1.85 6.19
C ALA A 123 10.11 0.73 6.93
N THR A 124 9.46 1.06 8.04
CA THR A 124 8.75 0.10 8.89
C THR A 124 7.35 0.56 9.30
N TYR A 125 7.04 1.85 9.15
CA TYR A 125 5.73 2.42 9.52
C TYR A 125 5.54 3.77 8.82
N THR A 126 4.39 4.42 9.01
CA THR A 126 4.09 5.70 8.33
C THR A 126 5.10 6.79 8.65
N GLY A 127 5.62 6.83 9.87
CA GLY A 127 6.53 7.90 10.32
C GLY A 127 7.89 7.91 9.65
N ASN A 128 8.38 6.77 9.12
CA ASN A 128 9.65 6.70 8.40
C ASN A 128 9.50 6.33 6.92
N LEU A 129 8.26 6.20 6.43
CA LEU A 129 8.02 5.83 5.03
C LEU A 129 8.51 6.92 4.06
N ARG A 130 8.28 8.19 4.38
CA ARG A 130 8.69 9.30 3.51
C ARG A 130 10.20 9.28 3.26
N SER A 131 11.00 9.22 4.32
CA SER A 131 12.46 9.21 4.19
C SER A 131 12.99 7.92 3.54
N GLY A 132 12.41 6.77 3.90
CA GLY A 132 12.78 5.49 3.30
C GLY A 132 12.47 5.42 1.82
N ALA A 133 11.31 5.90 1.40
CA ALA A 133 10.91 5.95 -0.01
C ALA A 133 11.78 6.92 -0.80
N LYS A 134 12.06 8.10 -0.25
CA LYS A 134 12.95 9.08 -0.89
C LYS A 134 14.34 8.47 -1.13
N ALA A 135 14.90 7.80 -0.15
CA ALA A 135 16.20 7.14 -0.28
C ALA A 135 16.15 5.99 -1.31
N ALA A 136 15.00 5.37 -1.49
CA ALA A 136 14.80 4.29 -2.47
C ALA A 136 14.50 4.79 -3.89
N GLY A 137 14.48 6.10 -4.10
CA GLY A 137 14.31 6.70 -5.43
C GLY A 137 12.96 7.33 -5.71
N PHE A 138 12.03 7.34 -4.76
CA PHE A 138 10.74 8.00 -4.94
C PHE A 138 10.89 9.53 -4.88
N GLN A 139 10.10 10.22 -5.70
CA GLN A 139 9.88 11.65 -5.59
C GLN A 139 8.88 11.92 -4.47
N VAL A 140 9.09 13.00 -3.72
CA VAL A 140 8.17 13.43 -2.66
C VAL A 140 7.42 14.68 -3.16
N LEU A 141 6.14 14.53 -3.45
CA LEU A 141 5.29 15.61 -3.99
C LEU A 141 4.49 16.22 -2.85
N THR A 142 4.66 17.52 -2.62
CA THR A 142 4.02 18.23 -1.52
C THR A 142 3.12 19.38 -1.96
N GLU A 143 3.01 19.65 -3.26
CA GLU A 143 2.12 20.69 -3.77
C GLU A 143 0.65 20.33 -3.49
N SER A 144 -0.15 21.31 -3.16
CA SER A 144 -1.54 21.10 -2.74
C SER A 144 -2.39 20.37 -3.79
N LYS A 145 -2.08 20.54 -5.08
CA LYS A 145 -2.82 19.87 -6.16
C LYS A 145 -2.76 18.34 -6.08
N TYR A 146 -1.71 17.78 -5.49
CA TYR A 146 -1.57 16.34 -5.28
C TYR A 146 -2.27 15.85 -4.01
N LEU A 147 -2.58 16.76 -3.09
CA LEU A 147 -3.02 16.41 -1.73
C LEU A 147 -4.52 16.63 -1.52
N THR A 148 -5.15 17.43 -2.35
CA THR A 148 -6.53 17.89 -2.13
C THR A 148 -7.55 17.24 -3.06
N GLY A 149 -7.11 16.42 -3.98
CA GLY A 149 -7.98 15.69 -4.89
C GLY A 149 -7.19 14.72 -5.75
N PRO A 150 -7.87 13.84 -6.50
CA PRO A 150 -7.20 12.78 -7.26
C PRO A 150 -6.77 13.17 -8.68
N ASP A 151 -7.10 14.38 -9.16
CA ASP A 151 -6.99 14.73 -10.58
C ASP A 151 -5.56 14.64 -11.13
N TYR A 152 -4.56 14.90 -10.31
CA TYR A 152 -3.15 14.91 -10.71
C TYR A 152 -2.39 13.66 -10.27
N LEU A 153 -3.10 12.65 -9.73
CA LEU A 153 -2.48 11.41 -9.29
C LEU A 153 -2.29 10.44 -10.46
N LEU A 154 -1.28 9.61 -10.34
CA LEU A 154 -1.02 8.50 -11.27
C LEU A 154 -1.22 7.17 -10.55
N ALA A 155 -1.61 6.14 -11.29
CA ALA A 155 -1.63 4.78 -10.75
C ALA A 155 -0.24 4.42 -10.24
N GLY A 156 -0.16 3.91 -9.02
CA GLY A 156 1.10 3.60 -8.35
C GLY A 156 1.62 4.69 -7.43
N ASP A 157 0.98 5.86 -7.39
CA ASP A 157 1.30 6.88 -6.39
C ASP A 157 0.91 6.41 -4.99
N ILE A 158 1.75 6.69 -4.02
CA ILE A 158 1.50 6.36 -2.63
C ILE A 158 1.10 7.64 -1.89
N LEU A 159 -0.10 7.62 -1.31
CA LEU A 159 -0.61 8.72 -0.50
C LEU A 159 -0.12 8.55 0.93
N LEU A 160 0.36 9.60 1.57
CA LEU A 160 0.91 9.51 2.91
C LEU A 160 0.47 10.67 3.80
N ASN A 161 -0.09 10.31 4.95
CA ASN A 161 -0.14 11.15 6.14
C ASN A 161 0.78 10.51 7.16
N ASP A 162 1.93 11.10 7.42
CA ASP A 162 3.03 10.51 8.20
C ASP A 162 2.61 10.11 9.63
N SER A 163 1.56 10.72 10.16
CA SER A 163 1.09 10.47 11.53
C SER A 163 -0.08 9.48 11.59
N HIS A 164 -0.77 9.21 10.48
CA HIS A 164 -2.07 8.52 10.56
C HIS A 164 -2.29 7.42 9.55
N HIS A 165 -1.86 7.57 8.29
CA HIS A 165 -2.30 6.63 7.26
C HIS A 165 -1.47 6.70 5.98
N THR A 166 -1.50 5.59 5.23
CA THR A 166 -0.98 5.52 3.87
C THR A 166 -1.85 4.58 3.03
N ALA A 167 -1.93 4.85 1.75
CA ALA A 167 -2.68 4.04 0.79
C ALA A 167 -2.03 4.18 -0.58
N THR A 168 -2.35 3.26 -1.49
CA THR A 168 -1.82 3.30 -2.86
C THR A 168 -2.91 3.70 -3.83
N ASN A 169 -2.68 4.76 -4.59
CA ASN A 169 -3.57 5.16 -5.68
C ASN A 169 -3.40 4.15 -6.82
N VAL A 170 -4.51 3.64 -7.38
CA VAL A 170 -4.45 2.56 -8.37
C VAL A 170 -5.03 2.94 -9.73
N GLN A 171 -5.49 4.19 -9.88
CA GLN A 171 -5.99 4.71 -11.16
C GLN A 171 -5.42 6.10 -11.42
N ASP A 172 -5.14 6.39 -12.68
CA ASP A 172 -4.75 7.75 -13.07
C ASP A 172 -5.91 8.72 -12.78
N GLY A 173 -5.57 9.92 -12.36
CA GLY A 173 -6.52 11.01 -12.25
C GLY A 173 -7.05 11.46 -13.60
N SER A 174 -8.13 12.18 -13.60
CA SER A 174 -8.77 12.65 -14.82
C SER A 174 -8.65 14.14 -15.00
#